data_7f3437b503dc74fa950dc23f0416517e
#
_entry.id   7f3437b503dc74fa950dc23f0416517e
#
_cell.length_a   1.000
_cell.length_b   1.000
_cell.length_c   1.000
_cell.angle_alpha   90.00
_cell.angle_beta   90.00
_cell.angle_gamma   90.00
#
_symmetry.space_group_name_H-M   'P 1'
#
loop_
_entity.id
_entity.type
_entity.pdbx_description
1 polymer ?
#
loop_
_entity_poly.entity_id
_entity_poly.type
_entity_poly.pdbx_seq_one_letter_code
_entity_poly.pdbx_strand_id
1 'polypeptide(L)'
;MWKNKNVWILLTGEFIAGLGLWLGIIGNLEFMQEKVPSDFLKSLILASGLLAGIAVGPLAGRITDQLNKKTVMLGSGFVRAISVIFMLIAIQTGSVWWMVLFLVIIQLSAAFYFPALQAAIPLVVAEKDLLQLNGVHMNVSTLSRILGTALAGVLLVILPLSMLYIGSLVAYLALFGITWFMDFEEKREQPGTGKQSSRSSGGFKEVFPIIKGLPIVFMTLILTLVPLLFLGGFNLMVINISELQDSSSIKGLIYTAEGIGFMLGAFIVKQISQKRSPYAILFFFSFIIGVSQLLLYFADVPVLSIAAFFVFGFAVGCFFPTAATIFQTRVPKEFHGRFFSFRNMLDRVIFQIVLLLTGFLLDAVGLQVMVVIFGILSLVMTAAFFFKFKQLRTEVQIKEKIST
;
A
#
# COMPACT_ATOMS: atom_id res chain seq x y z
N MET A 1 4.21 -24.67 -14.20
CA MET A 1 4.39 -23.23 -14.04
C MET A 1 5.76 -22.73 -14.49
N TRP A 2 6.88 -23.16 -13.93
CA TRP A 2 8.24 -22.59 -14.15
C TRP A 2 8.84 -22.77 -15.57
N LYS A 3 8.28 -23.68 -16.38
CA LYS A 3 8.65 -23.84 -17.81
C LYS A 3 7.97 -22.84 -18.74
N ASN A 4 6.99 -22.08 -18.23
CA ASN A 4 6.26 -21.10 -19.02
C ASN A 4 7.07 -19.79 -19.10
N LYS A 5 7.44 -19.38 -20.33
CA LYS A 5 8.17 -18.13 -20.61
C LYS A 5 7.44 -16.89 -20.06
N ASN A 6 6.11 -16.86 -20.16
CA ASN A 6 5.31 -15.72 -19.72
C ASN A 6 5.37 -15.49 -18.22
N VAL A 7 5.55 -16.57 -17.39
CA VAL A 7 5.74 -16.43 -15.95
C VAL A 7 7.00 -15.64 -15.65
N TRP A 8 8.11 -15.96 -16.32
CA TRP A 8 9.37 -15.26 -16.13
C TRP A 8 9.33 -13.84 -16.66
N ILE A 9 8.68 -13.60 -17.83
CA ILE A 9 8.45 -12.27 -18.39
C ILE A 9 7.70 -11.40 -17.37
N LEU A 10 6.61 -11.92 -16.79
CA LEU A 10 5.81 -11.21 -15.80
C LEU A 10 6.62 -10.89 -14.54
N LEU A 11 7.26 -11.88 -13.94
CA LEU A 11 8.01 -11.71 -12.69
C LEU A 11 9.23 -10.80 -12.87
N THR A 12 9.99 -10.95 -13.96
CA THR A 12 11.16 -10.12 -14.25
C THR A 12 10.74 -8.69 -14.57
N GLY A 13 9.68 -8.52 -15.37
CA GLY A 13 9.11 -7.20 -15.67
C GLY A 13 8.66 -6.46 -14.42
N GLU A 14 7.93 -7.13 -13.53
CA GLU A 14 7.47 -6.56 -12.25
C GLU A 14 8.65 -6.22 -11.31
N PHE A 15 9.66 -7.08 -11.26
CA PHE A 15 10.85 -6.80 -10.46
C PHE A 15 11.56 -5.54 -10.91
N ILE A 16 11.85 -5.43 -12.22
CA ILE A 16 12.56 -4.28 -12.81
C ILE A 16 11.71 -3.00 -12.65
N ALA A 17 10.42 -3.08 -13.00
CA ALA A 17 9.51 -1.94 -12.85
C ALA A 17 9.36 -1.51 -11.38
N GLY A 18 9.34 -2.48 -10.46
CA GLY A 18 9.32 -2.22 -9.03
C GLY A 18 10.56 -1.47 -8.55
N LEU A 19 11.77 -1.86 -9.00
CA LEU A 19 12.98 -1.10 -8.72
C LEU A 19 12.86 0.36 -9.20
N GLY A 20 12.44 0.57 -10.46
CA GLY A 20 12.23 1.91 -11.01
C GLY A 20 11.19 2.73 -10.25
N LEU A 21 10.09 2.09 -9.82
CA LEU A 21 9.06 2.74 -9.02
C LEU A 21 9.63 3.27 -7.69
N TRP A 22 10.41 2.45 -6.98
CA TRP A 22 10.94 2.82 -5.66
C TRP A 22 12.08 3.83 -5.76
N LEU A 23 12.89 3.80 -6.83
CA LEU A 23 13.81 4.90 -7.15
C LEU A 23 13.04 6.22 -7.31
N GLY A 24 11.94 6.20 -8.07
CA GLY A 24 11.09 7.38 -8.26
C GLY A 24 10.40 7.86 -6.99
N ILE A 25 9.93 6.96 -6.12
CA ILE A 25 9.28 7.32 -4.84
C ILE A 25 10.29 8.05 -3.95
N ILE A 26 11.48 7.49 -3.72
CA ILE A 26 12.50 8.14 -2.90
C ILE A 26 12.95 9.46 -3.54
N GLY A 27 13.09 9.50 -4.87
CA GLY A 27 13.39 10.73 -5.60
C GLY A 27 12.31 11.81 -5.43
N ASN A 28 11.02 11.44 -5.39
CA ASN A 28 9.92 12.37 -5.12
C ASN A 28 10.05 13.01 -3.72
N LEU A 29 10.43 12.20 -2.71
CA LEU A 29 10.61 12.71 -1.35
C LEU A 29 11.76 13.72 -1.30
N GLU A 30 12.88 13.43 -2.00
CA GLU A 30 14.03 14.33 -2.09
C GLU A 30 13.65 15.65 -2.77
N PHE A 31 12.99 15.60 -3.93
CA PHE A 31 12.55 16.80 -4.65
C PHE A 31 11.57 17.63 -3.82
N MET A 32 10.60 16.99 -3.16
CA MET A 32 9.65 17.72 -2.31
C MET A 32 10.32 18.35 -1.09
N GLN A 33 11.29 17.67 -0.51
CA GLN A 33 12.06 18.21 0.61
C GLN A 33 12.77 19.49 0.21
N GLU A 34 13.37 19.51 -0.98
CA GLU A 34 14.14 20.67 -1.48
C GLU A 34 13.25 21.84 -1.96
N LYS A 35 12.12 21.53 -2.62
CA LYS A 35 11.33 22.51 -3.38
C LYS A 35 10.00 22.92 -2.73
N VAL A 36 9.52 22.20 -1.75
CA VAL A 36 8.20 22.43 -1.15
C VAL A 36 8.35 22.68 0.35
N PRO A 37 8.22 23.92 0.81
CA PRO A 37 8.52 24.27 2.21
C PRO A 37 7.47 23.78 3.21
N SER A 38 6.18 23.67 2.80
CA SER A 38 5.08 23.28 3.68
C SER A 38 4.77 21.78 3.56
N ASP A 39 4.66 21.09 4.68
CA ASP A 39 4.29 19.69 4.71
C ASP A 39 2.83 19.46 4.31
N PHE A 40 1.97 20.43 4.60
CA PHE A 40 0.60 20.39 4.08
C PHE A 40 0.56 20.50 2.56
N LEU A 41 1.40 21.35 1.96
CA LEU A 41 1.49 21.44 0.49
C LEU A 41 2.09 20.15 -0.10
N LYS A 42 3.10 19.55 0.53
CA LYS A 42 3.62 18.20 0.15
C LYS A 42 2.50 17.16 0.17
N SER A 43 1.64 17.18 1.21
CA SER A 43 0.50 16.27 1.32
C SER A 43 -0.53 16.46 0.21
N LEU A 44 -0.84 17.72 -0.18
CA LEU A 44 -1.72 18.04 -1.30
C LEU A 44 -1.18 17.54 -2.64
N ILE A 45 0.14 17.70 -2.87
CA ILE A 45 0.81 17.20 -4.07
C ILE A 45 0.68 15.68 -4.16
N LEU A 46 0.99 14.95 -3.09
CA LEU A 46 0.83 13.50 -3.04
C LEU A 46 -0.63 13.06 -3.22
N ALA A 47 -1.56 13.76 -2.56
CA ALA A 47 -2.98 13.50 -2.66
C ALA A 47 -3.51 13.68 -4.09
N SER A 48 -3.02 14.68 -4.84
CA SER A 48 -3.46 14.97 -6.20
C SER A 48 -3.25 13.78 -7.15
N GLY A 49 -2.09 13.14 -7.09
CA GLY A 49 -1.80 11.93 -7.86
C GLY A 49 -2.70 10.77 -7.50
N LEU A 50 -2.84 10.49 -6.19
CA LEU A 50 -3.68 9.39 -5.70
C LEU A 50 -5.15 9.58 -6.06
N LEU A 51 -5.68 10.81 -5.94
CA LEU A 51 -7.05 11.14 -6.32
C LEU A 51 -7.29 10.97 -7.81
N ALA A 52 -6.34 11.35 -8.67
CA ALA A 52 -6.43 11.13 -10.11
C ALA A 52 -6.56 9.63 -10.44
N GLY A 53 -5.76 8.76 -9.81
CA GLY A 53 -5.87 7.31 -9.97
C GLY A 53 -7.22 6.75 -9.51
N ILE A 54 -7.76 7.24 -8.39
CA ILE A 54 -9.07 6.84 -7.87
C ILE A 54 -10.19 7.26 -8.83
N ALA A 55 -10.16 8.51 -9.31
CA ALA A 55 -11.19 9.05 -10.19
C ALA A 55 -11.31 8.26 -11.51
N VAL A 56 -10.19 7.81 -12.06
CA VAL A 56 -10.14 7.06 -13.33
C VAL A 56 -10.34 5.56 -13.12
N GLY A 57 -10.22 5.03 -11.91
CA GLY A 57 -10.32 3.61 -11.62
C GLY A 57 -11.52 2.87 -12.26
N PRO A 58 -12.76 3.37 -12.15
CA PRO A 58 -13.93 2.74 -12.77
C PRO A 58 -13.85 2.68 -14.30
N LEU A 59 -13.30 3.72 -14.93
CA LEU A 59 -13.09 3.77 -16.39
C LEU A 59 -11.98 2.80 -16.81
N ALA A 60 -10.87 2.79 -16.06
CA ALA A 60 -9.75 1.91 -16.31
C ALA A 60 -10.17 0.42 -16.23
N GLY A 61 -10.98 0.06 -15.22
CA GLY A 61 -11.54 -1.29 -15.12
C GLY A 61 -12.35 -1.69 -16.35
N ARG A 62 -13.28 -0.84 -16.81
CA ARG A 62 -14.10 -1.09 -18.02
C ARG A 62 -13.25 -1.26 -19.27
N ILE A 63 -12.27 -0.39 -19.48
CA ILE A 63 -11.38 -0.45 -20.63
C ILE A 63 -10.51 -1.73 -20.58
N THR A 64 -10.02 -2.10 -19.41
CA THR A 64 -9.25 -3.33 -19.20
C THR A 64 -10.10 -4.57 -19.53
N ASP A 65 -11.38 -4.59 -19.19
CA ASP A 65 -12.28 -5.71 -19.51
C ASP A 65 -12.52 -5.85 -21.02
N GLN A 66 -12.56 -4.75 -21.75
CA GLN A 66 -12.89 -4.70 -23.18
C GLN A 66 -11.67 -4.90 -24.11
N LEU A 67 -10.50 -4.45 -23.69
CA LEU A 67 -9.29 -4.51 -24.48
C LEU A 67 -8.40 -5.72 -24.11
N ASN A 68 -7.51 -6.09 -25.04
CA ASN A 68 -6.50 -7.09 -24.76
C ASN A 68 -5.59 -6.64 -23.61
N LYS A 69 -5.40 -7.51 -22.59
CA LYS A 69 -4.65 -7.19 -21.38
C LYS A 69 -3.21 -6.80 -21.68
N LYS A 70 -2.58 -7.50 -22.66
CA LYS A 70 -1.24 -7.14 -23.12
C LYS A 70 -1.19 -5.73 -23.69
N THR A 71 -2.17 -5.34 -24.50
CA THR A 71 -2.24 -3.99 -25.09
C THR A 71 -2.40 -2.91 -24.00
N VAL A 72 -3.24 -3.16 -23.00
CA VAL A 72 -3.42 -2.22 -21.87
C VAL A 72 -2.12 -2.13 -21.06
N MET A 73 -1.44 -3.25 -20.78
CA MET A 73 -0.15 -3.24 -20.07
C MET A 73 0.93 -2.50 -20.85
N LEU A 74 1.03 -2.70 -22.17
CA LEU A 74 1.99 -1.99 -23.02
C LEU A 74 1.69 -0.48 -23.06
N GLY A 75 0.43 -0.10 -23.32
CA GLY A 75 0.03 1.31 -23.37
C GLY A 75 0.28 2.04 -22.04
N SER A 76 -0.11 1.43 -20.93
CA SER A 76 0.13 1.99 -19.60
C SER A 76 1.63 2.01 -19.24
N GLY A 77 2.40 0.98 -19.59
CA GLY A 77 3.85 0.95 -19.41
C GLY A 77 4.56 2.07 -20.19
N PHE A 78 4.12 2.34 -21.41
CA PHE A 78 4.65 3.45 -22.23
C PHE A 78 4.30 4.82 -21.61
N VAL A 79 3.06 5.02 -21.20
CA VAL A 79 2.62 6.27 -20.50
C VAL A 79 3.41 6.47 -19.21
N ARG A 80 3.71 5.39 -18.46
CA ARG A 80 4.56 5.44 -17.26
C ARG A 80 5.98 5.89 -17.60
N ALA A 81 6.59 5.39 -18.68
CA ALA A 81 7.91 5.82 -19.13
C ALA A 81 7.90 7.32 -19.52
N ILE A 82 6.91 7.77 -20.29
CA ILE A 82 6.74 9.19 -20.66
C ILE A 82 6.58 10.08 -19.43
N SER A 83 5.86 9.63 -18.39
CA SER A 83 5.67 10.42 -17.18
C SER A 83 6.97 10.88 -16.55
N VAL A 84 8.03 10.06 -16.62
CA VAL A 84 9.34 10.40 -16.06
C VAL A 84 9.96 11.62 -16.71
N ILE A 85 9.68 11.89 -17.99
CA ILE A 85 10.16 13.08 -18.71
C ILE A 85 9.69 14.36 -18.00
N PHE A 86 8.44 14.40 -17.54
CA PHE A 86 7.92 15.55 -16.80
C PHE A 86 8.66 15.77 -15.47
N MET A 87 9.07 14.66 -14.81
CA MET A 87 9.85 14.81 -13.60
C MET A 87 11.28 15.29 -13.88
N LEU A 88 11.91 14.86 -14.98
CA LEU A 88 13.21 15.39 -15.39
C LEU A 88 13.12 16.89 -15.72
N ILE A 89 12.03 17.35 -16.34
CA ILE A 89 11.76 18.77 -16.57
C ILE A 89 11.56 19.49 -15.21
N ALA A 90 10.84 18.87 -14.27
CA ALA A 90 10.65 19.42 -12.92
C ALA A 90 12.00 19.70 -12.23
N ILE A 91 12.93 18.74 -12.30
CA ILE A 91 14.28 18.86 -11.72
C ILE A 91 15.06 20.00 -12.39
N GLN A 92 15.04 20.09 -13.72
CA GLN A 92 15.77 21.11 -14.47
C GLN A 92 15.22 22.53 -14.22
N THR A 93 13.90 22.67 -14.13
CA THR A 93 13.23 23.97 -13.98
C THR A 93 12.98 24.36 -12.52
N GLY A 94 13.13 23.43 -11.57
CA GLY A 94 12.75 23.61 -10.16
C GLY A 94 11.22 23.72 -9.95
N SER A 95 10.41 23.42 -10.96
CA SER A 95 8.97 23.65 -10.94
C SER A 95 8.19 22.45 -10.39
N VAL A 96 7.50 22.66 -9.28
CA VAL A 96 6.62 21.66 -8.64
C VAL A 96 5.45 21.23 -9.54
N TRP A 97 4.99 22.10 -10.45
CA TRP A 97 3.88 21.77 -11.35
C TRP A 97 4.18 20.62 -12.31
N TRP A 98 5.40 20.52 -12.79
CA TRP A 98 5.84 19.38 -13.60
C TRP A 98 5.88 18.10 -12.80
N MET A 99 6.24 18.18 -11.51
CA MET A 99 6.15 17.02 -10.60
C MET A 99 4.69 16.60 -10.36
N VAL A 100 3.76 17.55 -10.16
CA VAL A 100 2.32 17.24 -10.04
C VAL A 100 1.83 16.52 -11.30
N LEU A 101 2.20 17.01 -12.48
CA LEU A 101 1.84 16.37 -13.75
C LEU A 101 2.42 14.94 -13.84
N PHE A 102 3.69 14.75 -13.47
CA PHE A 102 4.30 13.42 -13.35
C PHE A 102 3.51 12.49 -12.42
N LEU A 103 3.17 12.95 -11.20
CA LEU A 103 2.43 12.17 -10.22
C LEU A 103 1.03 11.79 -10.73
N VAL A 104 0.33 12.70 -11.37
CA VAL A 104 -0.97 12.43 -11.96
C VAL A 104 -0.85 11.37 -13.07
N ILE A 105 0.06 11.54 -14.02
CA ILE A 105 0.21 10.63 -15.17
C ILE A 105 0.65 9.24 -14.72
N ILE A 106 1.59 9.13 -13.76
CA ILE A 106 2.04 7.82 -13.28
C ILE A 106 0.92 7.07 -12.54
N GLN A 107 0.07 7.77 -11.80
CA GLN A 107 -1.08 7.18 -11.10
C GLN A 107 -2.22 6.81 -12.07
N LEU A 108 -2.44 7.61 -13.12
CA LEU A 108 -3.33 7.23 -14.21
C LEU A 108 -2.84 5.95 -14.89
N SER A 109 -1.55 5.87 -15.25
CA SER A 109 -0.95 4.65 -15.80
C SER A 109 -1.15 3.45 -14.88
N ALA A 110 -0.92 3.61 -13.57
CA ALA A 110 -1.09 2.55 -12.58
C ALA A 110 -2.54 2.07 -12.48
N ALA A 111 -3.52 2.97 -12.62
CA ALA A 111 -4.95 2.64 -12.61
C ALA A 111 -5.36 1.69 -13.74
N PHE A 112 -4.69 1.73 -14.89
CA PHE A 112 -4.88 0.80 -16.01
C PHE A 112 -4.00 -0.44 -15.90
N TYR A 113 -2.73 -0.26 -15.52
CA TYR A 113 -1.74 -1.33 -15.49
C TYR A 113 -2.11 -2.44 -14.51
N PHE A 114 -2.43 -2.09 -13.26
CA PHE A 114 -2.69 -3.09 -12.21
C PHE A 114 -3.88 -4.00 -12.49
N PRO A 115 -5.06 -3.51 -12.91
CA PRO A 115 -6.15 -4.40 -13.29
C PRO A 115 -5.81 -5.30 -14.48
N ALA A 116 -5.09 -4.77 -15.48
CA ALA A 116 -4.66 -5.56 -16.64
C ALA A 116 -3.69 -6.68 -16.23
N LEU A 117 -2.73 -6.38 -15.37
CA LEU A 117 -1.79 -7.35 -14.82
C LEU A 117 -2.52 -8.45 -14.03
N GLN A 118 -3.43 -8.08 -13.12
CA GLN A 118 -4.22 -9.05 -12.34
C GLN A 118 -5.09 -9.94 -13.23
N ALA A 119 -5.64 -9.39 -14.31
CA ALA A 119 -6.41 -10.15 -15.28
C ALA A 119 -5.52 -11.02 -16.22
N ALA A 120 -4.26 -10.65 -16.42
CA ALA A 120 -3.31 -11.44 -17.23
C ALA A 120 -2.74 -12.66 -16.46
N ILE A 121 -2.60 -12.60 -15.13
CA ILE A 121 -2.05 -13.69 -14.31
C ILE A 121 -2.77 -15.04 -14.55
N PRO A 122 -4.12 -15.12 -14.54
CA PRO A 122 -4.85 -16.37 -14.82
C PRO A 122 -4.71 -16.88 -16.26
N LEU A 123 -4.28 -16.04 -17.22
CA LEU A 123 -4.05 -16.44 -18.60
C LEU A 123 -2.66 -17.06 -18.81
N VAL A 124 -1.76 -16.84 -17.86
CA VAL A 124 -0.36 -17.28 -17.95
C VAL A 124 -0.16 -18.66 -17.32
N VAL A 125 -0.96 -19.05 -16.30
CA VAL A 125 -0.80 -20.32 -15.59
C VAL A 125 -2.14 -21.04 -15.43
N ALA A 126 -2.07 -22.36 -15.23
CA ALA A 126 -3.26 -23.15 -14.87
C ALA A 126 -3.79 -22.78 -13.47
N GLU A 127 -5.08 -22.98 -13.24
CA GLU A 127 -5.77 -22.62 -12.00
C GLU A 127 -5.08 -23.17 -10.73
N LYS A 128 -4.58 -24.41 -10.78
CA LYS A 128 -3.83 -25.04 -9.68
C LYS A 128 -2.54 -24.31 -9.29
N ASP A 129 -1.94 -23.55 -10.21
CA ASP A 129 -0.67 -22.84 -10.01
C ASP A 129 -0.88 -21.35 -9.62
N LEU A 130 -2.13 -20.84 -9.67
CA LEU A 130 -2.45 -19.43 -9.41
C LEU A 130 -2.02 -18.97 -8.02
N LEU A 131 -2.32 -19.77 -6.99
CA LEU A 131 -1.95 -19.43 -5.61
C LEU A 131 -0.43 -19.28 -5.47
N GLN A 132 0.32 -20.17 -6.10
CA GLN A 132 1.78 -20.16 -6.06
C GLN A 132 2.33 -18.95 -6.83
N LEU A 133 1.81 -18.66 -8.03
CA LEU A 133 2.27 -17.51 -8.82
C LEU A 133 1.97 -16.18 -8.12
N ASN A 134 0.77 -16.02 -7.54
CA ASN A 134 0.42 -14.83 -6.76
C ASN A 134 1.34 -14.63 -5.56
N GLY A 135 1.67 -15.71 -4.84
CA GLY A 135 2.61 -15.66 -3.72
C GLY A 135 4.02 -15.24 -4.16
N VAL A 136 4.52 -15.79 -5.27
CA VAL A 136 5.84 -15.40 -5.82
C VAL A 136 5.81 -13.95 -6.32
N HIS A 137 4.75 -13.53 -6.99
CA HIS A 137 4.58 -12.15 -7.45
C HIS A 137 4.62 -11.15 -6.27
N MET A 138 3.92 -11.44 -5.17
CA MET A 138 4.01 -10.63 -3.94
C MET A 138 5.43 -10.55 -3.38
N ASN A 139 6.15 -11.69 -3.35
CA ASN A 139 7.53 -11.71 -2.89
C ASN A 139 8.46 -10.90 -3.79
N VAL A 140 8.29 -11.01 -5.11
CA VAL A 140 9.04 -10.22 -6.10
C VAL A 140 8.77 -8.73 -5.92
N SER A 141 7.53 -8.34 -5.76
CA SER A 141 7.14 -6.94 -5.49
C SER A 141 7.74 -6.41 -4.18
N THR A 142 7.73 -7.22 -3.11
CA THR A 142 8.35 -6.84 -1.83
C THR A 142 9.86 -6.74 -1.93
N LEU A 143 10.51 -7.68 -2.63
CA LEU A 143 11.95 -7.67 -2.84
C LEU A 143 12.39 -6.47 -3.67
N SER A 144 11.65 -6.15 -4.75
CA SER A 144 11.94 -4.96 -5.56
C SER A 144 11.77 -3.66 -4.77
N ARG A 145 10.82 -3.61 -3.82
CA ARG A 145 10.67 -2.50 -2.89
C ARG A 145 11.91 -2.33 -2.00
N ILE A 146 12.30 -3.40 -1.30
CA ILE A 146 13.44 -3.36 -0.37
C ILE A 146 14.73 -2.98 -1.10
N LEU A 147 15.01 -3.64 -2.23
CA LEU A 147 16.21 -3.36 -3.01
C LEU A 147 16.17 -1.99 -3.68
N GLY A 148 15.02 -1.58 -4.22
CA GLY A 148 14.84 -0.29 -4.87
C GLY A 148 15.01 0.88 -3.91
N THR A 149 14.46 0.78 -2.70
CA THR A 149 14.61 1.83 -1.68
C THR A 149 16.02 1.88 -1.10
N ALA A 150 16.65 0.73 -0.85
CA ALA A 150 18.05 0.67 -0.42
C ALA A 150 18.98 1.27 -1.48
N LEU A 151 18.80 0.89 -2.75
CA LEU A 151 19.56 1.42 -3.87
C LEU A 151 19.36 2.94 -4.01
N ALA A 152 18.12 3.43 -3.92
CA ALA A 152 17.83 4.85 -3.97
C ALA A 152 18.55 5.63 -2.87
N GLY A 153 18.52 5.13 -1.62
CA GLY A 153 19.22 5.76 -0.50
C GLY A 153 20.73 5.88 -0.70
N VAL A 154 21.36 4.85 -1.29
CA VAL A 154 22.79 4.87 -1.62
C VAL A 154 23.05 5.82 -2.80
N LEU A 155 22.24 5.75 -3.87
CA LEU A 155 22.45 6.55 -5.07
C LEU A 155 22.27 8.05 -4.81
N LEU A 156 21.38 8.46 -3.90
CA LEU A 156 21.20 9.87 -3.54
C LEU A 156 22.45 10.51 -2.92
N VAL A 157 23.35 9.72 -2.34
CA VAL A 157 24.60 10.25 -1.76
C VAL A 157 25.67 10.51 -2.82
N ILE A 158 25.65 9.72 -3.91
CA ILE A 158 26.73 9.70 -4.91
C ILE A 158 26.34 10.24 -6.27
N LEU A 159 25.04 10.32 -6.57
CA LEU A 159 24.53 10.75 -7.87
C LEU A 159 23.50 11.86 -7.74
N PRO A 160 23.39 12.74 -8.74
CA PRO A 160 22.35 13.75 -8.76
C PRO A 160 20.96 13.09 -8.90
N LEU A 161 19.95 13.75 -8.36
CA LEU A 161 18.56 13.28 -8.33
C LEU A 161 18.03 12.83 -9.72
N SER A 162 18.44 13.50 -10.78
CA SER A 162 18.07 13.15 -12.17
C SER A 162 18.46 11.73 -12.55
N MET A 163 19.54 11.18 -11.99
CA MET A 163 19.99 9.82 -12.30
C MET A 163 19.07 8.74 -11.74
N LEU A 164 18.40 8.99 -10.61
CA LEU A 164 17.37 8.09 -10.08
C LEU A 164 16.19 7.98 -11.07
N TYR A 165 15.79 9.11 -11.67
CA TYR A 165 14.70 9.13 -12.66
C TYR A 165 15.12 8.55 -14.00
N ILE A 166 16.37 8.72 -14.42
CA ILE A 166 16.91 8.02 -15.60
C ILE A 166 16.88 6.50 -15.33
N GLY A 167 17.26 6.05 -14.13
CA GLY A 167 17.11 4.65 -13.71
C GLY A 167 15.66 4.16 -13.77
N SER A 168 14.72 4.98 -13.28
CA SER A 168 13.27 4.71 -13.36
C SER A 168 12.79 4.62 -14.80
N LEU A 169 13.23 5.53 -15.68
CA LEU A 169 12.90 5.53 -17.09
C LEU A 169 13.39 4.25 -17.77
N VAL A 170 14.65 3.88 -17.55
CA VAL A 170 15.24 2.64 -18.09
C VAL A 170 14.46 1.41 -17.61
N ALA A 171 14.08 1.37 -16.32
CA ALA A 171 13.28 0.28 -15.75
C ALA A 171 11.89 0.19 -16.41
N TYR A 172 11.22 1.30 -16.67
CA TYR A 172 9.91 1.30 -17.32
C TYR A 172 9.98 0.98 -18.82
N LEU A 173 11.03 1.43 -19.51
CA LEU A 173 11.28 1.02 -20.90
C LEU A 173 11.63 -0.48 -20.99
N ALA A 174 12.39 -1.00 -20.02
CA ALA A 174 12.65 -2.44 -19.93
C ALA A 174 11.37 -3.23 -19.68
N LEU A 175 10.49 -2.79 -18.76
CA LEU A 175 9.17 -3.38 -18.57
C LEU A 175 8.37 -3.41 -19.88
N PHE A 176 8.31 -2.27 -20.60
CA PHE A 176 7.63 -2.18 -21.88
C PHE A 176 8.19 -3.20 -22.88
N GLY A 177 9.53 -3.23 -23.05
CA GLY A 177 10.21 -4.17 -23.95
C GLY A 177 9.99 -5.64 -23.57
N ILE A 178 10.08 -5.98 -22.27
CA ILE A 178 9.85 -7.33 -21.77
C ILE A 178 8.38 -7.75 -21.98
N THR A 179 7.43 -6.85 -21.69
CA THR A 179 5.99 -7.12 -21.90
C THR A 179 5.66 -7.33 -23.38
N TRP A 180 6.39 -6.71 -24.29
CA TRP A 180 6.22 -6.92 -25.75
C TRP A 180 6.37 -8.39 -26.13
N PHE A 181 7.30 -9.12 -25.50
CA PHE A 181 7.57 -10.54 -25.74
C PHE A 181 6.60 -11.50 -25.02
N MET A 182 5.65 -10.97 -24.27
CA MET A 182 4.60 -11.78 -23.64
C MET A 182 3.65 -12.29 -24.72
N ASP A 183 3.35 -13.60 -24.68
CA ASP A 183 2.48 -14.26 -25.64
C ASP A 183 1.50 -15.18 -24.91
N PHE A 184 0.27 -14.77 -24.82
CA PHE A 184 -0.83 -15.59 -24.31
C PHE A 184 -2.08 -15.37 -25.14
N GLU A 185 -2.81 -16.45 -25.39
CA GLU A 185 -4.08 -16.40 -26.08
C GLU A 185 -5.18 -15.84 -25.15
N GLU A 186 -5.73 -14.72 -25.53
CA GLU A 186 -6.91 -14.17 -24.90
C GLU A 186 -8.14 -14.59 -25.69
N LYS A 187 -8.86 -15.60 -25.20
CA LYS A 187 -10.17 -15.95 -25.77
C LYS A 187 -11.11 -14.76 -25.54
N ARG A 188 -11.42 -14.04 -26.60
CA ARG A 188 -12.48 -13.03 -26.55
C ARG A 188 -13.78 -13.75 -26.21
N GLU A 189 -14.26 -13.63 -24.98
CA GLU A 189 -15.66 -13.94 -24.68
C GLU A 189 -16.53 -13.02 -25.54
N GLN A 190 -17.35 -13.61 -26.38
CA GLN A 190 -18.30 -12.84 -27.18
C GLN A 190 -19.19 -12.03 -26.22
N PRO A 191 -19.45 -10.74 -26.51
CA PRO A 191 -20.34 -9.94 -25.69
C PRO A 191 -21.76 -10.57 -25.77
N GLY A 192 -22.16 -11.32 -24.76
CA GLY A 192 -23.49 -11.89 -24.68
C GLY A 192 -23.68 -13.20 -23.94
N THR A 193 -22.66 -13.99 -23.62
CA THR A 193 -22.81 -15.31 -22.97
C THR A 193 -22.14 -15.46 -21.61
N GLY A 194 -21.38 -14.48 -21.17
CA GLY A 194 -20.90 -14.42 -19.79
C GLY A 194 -22.09 -14.18 -18.88
N LYS A 195 -22.39 -15.11 -17.98
CA LYS A 195 -23.19 -14.80 -16.79
C LYS A 195 -22.71 -13.46 -16.28
N GLN A 196 -23.51 -12.41 -16.47
CA GLN A 196 -23.42 -11.21 -15.66
C GLN A 196 -23.27 -11.74 -14.22
N SER A 197 -22.04 -11.71 -13.70
CA SER A 197 -21.89 -11.79 -12.25
C SER A 197 -22.84 -10.69 -11.80
N SER A 198 -23.96 -11.12 -11.25
CA SER A 198 -25.07 -10.28 -10.90
C SER A 198 -24.49 -9.03 -10.26
N ARG A 199 -24.51 -7.91 -11.04
CA ARG A 199 -24.46 -6.58 -10.46
C ARG A 199 -25.64 -6.57 -9.50
N SER A 200 -25.42 -7.08 -8.29
CA SER A 200 -26.36 -6.85 -7.23
C SER A 200 -26.37 -5.34 -7.09
N SER A 201 -27.46 -4.74 -7.53
CA SER A 201 -27.75 -3.32 -7.42
C SER A 201 -27.91 -2.86 -5.96
N GLY A 202 -27.52 -3.69 -5.00
CA GLY A 202 -27.41 -3.36 -3.59
C GLY A 202 -26.14 -2.56 -3.38
N GLY A 203 -26.29 -1.24 -3.26
CA GLY A 203 -25.19 -0.33 -2.96
C GLY A 203 -24.57 -0.62 -1.58
N PHE A 204 -23.48 0.05 -1.22
CA PHE A 204 -22.82 -0.02 0.09
C PHE A 204 -23.77 0.08 1.29
N LYS A 205 -24.98 0.60 1.11
CA LYS A 205 -26.02 0.68 2.14
C LYS A 205 -26.35 -0.69 2.78
N GLU A 206 -26.23 -1.79 2.03
CA GLU A 206 -26.48 -3.14 2.55
C GLU A 206 -25.37 -3.67 3.44
N VAL A 207 -24.17 -3.08 3.35
CA VAL A 207 -23.01 -3.46 4.18
C VAL A 207 -23.15 -2.93 5.60
N PHE A 208 -23.79 -1.77 5.81
CA PHE A 208 -23.92 -1.14 7.11
C PHE A 208 -24.72 -1.98 8.13
N PRO A 209 -25.87 -2.58 7.81
CA PRO A 209 -26.57 -3.46 8.73
C PRO A 209 -25.74 -4.68 9.14
N ILE A 210 -24.94 -5.23 8.22
CA ILE A 210 -24.07 -6.38 8.48
C ILE A 210 -22.96 -5.99 9.45
N ILE A 211 -22.28 -4.87 9.20
CA ILE A 211 -21.23 -4.37 10.10
C ILE A 211 -21.80 -4.09 11.49
N LYS A 212 -23.00 -3.48 11.56
CA LYS A 212 -23.68 -3.18 12.82
C LYS A 212 -24.10 -4.43 13.59
N GLY A 213 -24.49 -5.48 12.86
CA GLY A 213 -24.85 -6.80 13.42
C GLY A 213 -23.65 -7.66 13.84
N LEU A 214 -22.41 -7.27 13.44
CA LEU A 214 -21.19 -8.02 13.72
C LEU A 214 -20.18 -7.15 14.51
N PRO A 215 -20.33 -7.01 15.85
CA PRO A 215 -19.49 -6.12 16.66
C PRO A 215 -17.99 -6.35 16.51
N ILE A 216 -17.56 -7.61 16.29
CA ILE A 216 -16.17 -7.97 16.09
C ILE A 216 -15.65 -7.43 14.75
N VAL A 217 -16.45 -7.48 13.69
CA VAL A 217 -16.08 -6.94 12.37
C VAL A 217 -15.96 -5.41 12.45
N PHE A 218 -16.92 -4.76 13.09
CA PHE A 218 -16.89 -3.31 13.33
C PHE A 218 -15.63 -2.89 14.10
N MET A 219 -15.33 -3.60 15.20
CA MET A 219 -14.14 -3.34 16.02
C MET A 219 -12.85 -3.52 15.20
N THR A 220 -12.75 -4.61 14.42
CA THR A 220 -11.58 -4.86 13.57
C THR A 220 -11.42 -3.78 12.51
N LEU A 221 -12.54 -3.30 11.90
CA LEU A 221 -12.53 -2.17 10.97
C LEU A 221 -11.98 -0.88 11.61
N ILE A 222 -12.42 -0.55 12.82
CA ILE A 222 -11.91 0.64 13.51
C ILE A 222 -10.43 0.46 13.87
N LEU A 223 -10.00 -0.72 14.30
CA LEU A 223 -8.59 -0.97 14.61
C LEU A 223 -7.68 -0.89 13.36
N THR A 224 -8.20 -1.01 12.12
CA THR A 224 -7.39 -0.73 10.92
C THR A 224 -6.98 0.73 10.79
N LEU A 225 -7.64 1.66 11.52
CA LEU A 225 -7.20 3.05 11.60
C LEU A 225 -5.82 3.18 12.24
N VAL A 226 -5.47 2.31 13.19
CA VAL A 226 -4.17 2.35 13.90
C VAL A 226 -2.99 2.27 12.92
N PRO A 227 -2.85 1.24 12.07
CA PRO A 227 -1.79 1.24 11.06
C PRO A 227 -1.97 2.33 9.99
N LEU A 228 -3.20 2.77 9.68
CA LEU A 228 -3.43 3.83 8.69
C LEU A 228 -2.96 5.21 9.19
N LEU A 229 -3.03 5.50 10.50
CA LEU A 229 -2.46 6.72 11.09
C LEU A 229 -0.94 6.81 10.86
N PHE A 230 -0.25 5.68 10.83
CA PHE A 230 1.16 5.65 10.49
C PHE A 230 1.38 5.70 8.97
N LEU A 231 0.70 4.83 8.22
CA LEU A 231 0.91 4.67 6.77
C LEU A 231 0.54 5.92 5.97
N GLY A 232 -0.54 6.61 6.34
CA GLY A 232 -0.97 7.84 5.66
C GLY A 232 0.06 8.97 5.77
N GLY A 233 0.75 9.06 6.90
CA GLY A 233 1.80 10.03 7.13
C GLY A 233 3.22 9.59 6.76
N PHE A 234 3.41 8.32 6.36
CA PHE A 234 4.71 7.69 6.21
C PHE A 234 5.70 8.52 5.39
N ASN A 235 5.31 8.94 4.19
CA ASN A 235 6.17 9.72 3.28
C ASN A 235 6.60 11.07 3.90
N LEU A 236 5.67 11.77 4.53
CA LEU A 236 5.94 13.08 5.15
C LEU A 236 6.83 12.93 6.39
N MET A 237 6.60 11.90 7.23
CA MET A 237 7.47 11.59 8.35
C MET A 237 8.89 11.28 7.89
N VAL A 238 9.07 10.52 6.81
CA VAL A 238 10.39 10.20 6.26
C VAL A 238 11.11 11.46 5.77
N ILE A 239 10.42 12.40 5.13
CA ILE A 239 10.98 13.70 4.73
C ILE A 239 11.45 14.46 5.98
N ASN A 240 10.58 14.64 6.96
CA ASN A 240 10.89 15.38 8.19
C ASN A 240 12.05 14.76 8.97
N ILE A 241 12.12 13.42 9.05
CA ILE A 241 13.25 12.71 9.69
C ILE A 241 14.54 12.95 8.91
N SER A 242 14.48 12.94 7.58
CA SER A 242 15.64 13.24 6.73
C SER A 242 16.15 14.67 6.95
N GLU A 243 15.23 15.64 7.06
CA GLU A 243 15.57 17.03 7.40
C GLU A 243 16.17 17.14 8.80
N LEU A 244 15.54 16.50 9.80
CA LEU A 244 15.99 16.52 11.19
C LEU A 244 17.39 15.91 11.38
N GLN A 245 17.74 14.91 10.58
CA GLN A 245 19.05 14.21 10.65
C GLN A 245 20.05 14.71 9.62
N ASP A 246 19.69 15.69 8.78
CA ASP A 246 20.51 16.20 7.67
C ASP A 246 21.09 15.05 6.80
N SER A 247 20.24 14.08 6.46
CA SER A 247 20.68 12.86 5.79
C SER A 247 19.66 12.36 4.75
N SER A 248 19.98 12.50 3.47
CA SER A 248 19.11 11.98 2.38
C SER A 248 19.09 10.45 2.33
N SER A 249 20.17 9.77 2.75
CA SER A 249 20.25 8.30 2.74
C SER A 249 19.29 7.64 3.74
N ILE A 250 18.91 8.33 4.81
CA ILE A 250 17.99 7.80 5.82
C ILE A 250 16.63 7.41 5.24
N LYS A 251 16.18 8.10 4.16
CA LYS A 251 14.94 7.76 3.46
C LYS A 251 14.95 6.31 2.99
N GLY A 252 16.01 5.91 2.27
CA GLY A 252 16.17 4.54 1.80
C GLY A 252 16.29 3.52 2.93
N LEU A 253 17.03 3.86 4.00
CA LEU A 253 17.22 2.98 5.15
C LEU A 253 15.90 2.73 5.89
N ILE A 254 15.09 3.75 6.11
CA ILE A 254 13.78 3.65 6.77
C ILE A 254 12.84 2.74 5.97
N TYR A 255 12.72 2.96 4.66
CA TYR A 255 11.87 2.12 3.81
C TYR A 255 12.36 0.67 3.74
N THR A 256 13.69 0.48 3.70
CA THR A 256 14.29 -0.86 3.71
C THR A 256 14.00 -1.57 5.03
N ALA A 257 14.19 -0.89 6.16
CA ALA A 257 13.93 -1.43 7.49
C ALA A 257 12.45 -1.81 7.68
N GLU A 258 11.53 -0.92 7.28
CA GLU A 258 10.10 -1.20 7.28
C GLU A 258 9.76 -2.40 6.43
N GLY A 259 10.30 -2.47 5.19
CA GLY A 259 10.05 -3.57 4.26
C GLY A 259 10.54 -4.92 4.79
N ILE A 260 11.73 -4.97 5.37
CA ILE A 260 12.27 -6.18 6.00
C ILE A 260 11.40 -6.58 7.20
N GLY A 261 11.04 -5.61 8.05
CA GLY A 261 10.14 -5.84 9.18
C GLY A 261 8.81 -6.44 8.74
N PHE A 262 8.16 -5.84 7.73
CA PHE A 262 6.90 -6.32 7.16
C PHE A 262 7.00 -7.77 6.67
N MET A 263 8.04 -8.09 5.93
CA MET A 263 8.25 -9.43 5.40
C MET A 263 8.43 -10.46 6.53
N LEU A 264 9.26 -10.15 7.53
CA LEU A 264 9.47 -11.00 8.70
C LEU A 264 8.16 -11.20 9.49
N GLY A 265 7.39 -10.14 9.72
CA GLY A 265 6.09 -10.21 10.37
C GLY A 265 5.11 -11.12 9.64
N ALA A 266 5.01 -10.97 8.32
CA ALA A 266 4.15 -11.79 7.47
C ALA A 266 4.52 -13.29 7.48
N PHE A 267 5.81 -13.62 7.62
CA PHE A 267 6.25 -15.01 7.78
C PHE A 267 5.95 -15.58 9.18
N ILE A 268 6.20 -14.78 10.21
CA ILE A 268 6.11 -15.24 11.61
C ILE A 268 4.66 -15.32 12.07
N VAL A 269 3.75 -14.52 11.56
CA VAL A 269 2.34 -14.49 11.99
C VAL A 269 1.66 -15.85 11.86
N LYS A 270 2.02 -16.65 10.86
CA LYS A 270 1.49 -18.03 10.71
C LYS A 270 1.83 -18.89 11.92
N GLN A 271 3.03 -18.82 12.45
CA GLN A 271 3.47 -19.58 13.61
C GLN A 271 2.80 -19.08 14.90
N ILE A 272 2.65 -17.76 15.03
CA ILE A 272 1.98 -17.13 16.18
C ILE A 272 0.49 -17.52 16.19
N SER A 273 -0.18 -17.55 15.03
CA SER A 273 -1.61 -17.87 14.90
C SER A 273 -1.97 -19.30 15.27
N GLN A 274 -0.99 -20.23 15.27
CA GLN A 274 -1.20 -21.59 15.76
C GLN A 274 -1.32 -21.66 17.29
N LYS A 275 -0.74 -20.69 18.02
CA LYS A 275 -0.66 -20.67 19.47
C LYS A 275 -1.53 -19.60 20.13
N ARG A 276 -1.98 -18.62 19.40
CA ARG A 276 -2.70 -17.45 19.90
C ARG A 276 -3.95 -17.17 19.07
N SER A 277 -5.01 -16.67 19.70
CA SER A 277 -6.22 -16.28 19.00
C SER A 277 -5.96 -15.10 18.07
N PRO A 278 -6.66 -14.99 16.92
CA PRO A 278 -6.53 -13.86 16.01
C PRO A 278 -6.77 -12.51 16.70
N TYR A 279 -7.65 -12.46 17.69
CA TYR A 279 -7.95 -11.24 18.43
C TYR A 279 -6.79 -10.80 19.33
N ALA A 280 -6.14 -11.75 20.01
CA ALA A 280 -4.96 -11.46 20.83
C ALA A 280 -3.81 -10.91 19.96
N ILE A 281 -3.61 -11.49 18.77
CA ILE A 281 -2.62 -11.04 17.79
C ILE A 281 -2.96 -9.61 17.33
N LEU A 282 -4.23 -9.36 16.95
CA LEU A 282 -4.69 -8.06 16.47
C LEU A 282 -4.42 -6.95 17.51
N PHE A 283 -4.85 -7.15 18.77
CA PHE A 283 -4.66 -6.16 19.83
C PHE A 283 -3.19 -5.95 20.19
N PHE A 284 -2.42 -7.05 20.30
CA PHE A 284 -1.00 -6.96 20.61
C PHE A 284 -0.24 -6.14 19.57
N PHE A 285 -0.46 -6.42 18.27
CA PHE A 285 0.24 -5.68 17.22
C PHE A 285 -0.32 -4.28 17.01
N SER A 286 -1.61 -4.01 17.28
CA SER A 286 -2.12 -2.63 17.38
C SER A 286 -1.39 -1.83 18.46
N PHE A 287 -1.15 -2.43 19.63
CA PHE A 287 -0.39 -1.80 20.71
C PHE A 287 1.06 -1.52 20.28
N ILE A 288 1.73 -2.50 19.67
CA ILE A 288 3.12 -2.32 19.15
C ILE A 288 3.18 -1.20 18.11
N ILE A 289 2.20 -1.07 17.22
CA ILE A 289 2.12 0.03 16.25
C ILE A 289 2.04 1.38 16.97
N GLY A 290 1.19 1.51 17.99
CA GLY A 290 1.11 2.73 18.77
C GLY A 290 2.43 3.08 19.48
N VAL A 291 3.10 2.06 20.05
CA VAL A 291 4.43 2.24 20.68
C VAL A 291 5.49 2.65 19.65
N SER A 292 5.48 2.05 18.45
CA SER A 292 6.44 2.42 17.40
C SER A 292 6.26 3.87 16.94
N GLN A 293 5.01 4.39 16.93
CA GLN A 293 4.76 5.81 16.68
C GLN A 293 5.34 6.70 17.77
N LEU A 294 5.18 6.34 19.06
CA LEU A 294 5.75 7.10 20.17
C LEU A 294 7.28 7.08 20.15
N LEU A 295 7.91 5.99 19.68
CA LEU A 295 9.35 5.90 19.55
C LEU A 295 9.93 6.94 18.58
N LEU A 296 9.14 7.39 17.59
CA LEU A 296 9.51 8.45 16.66
C LEU A 296 9.61 9.85 17.30
N TYR A 297 9.24 10.00 18.57
CA TYR A 297 9.57 11.21 19.34
C TYR A 297 11.09 11.46 19.36
N PHE A 298 11.90 10.39 19.37
CA PHE A 298 13.35 10.41 19.31
C PHE A 298 13.90 10.20 17.90
N ALA A 299 13.18 10.71 16.88
CA ALA A 299 13.53 10.52 15.49
C ALA A 299 14.77 11.29 15.02
N ASP A 300 15.33 12.18 15.87
CA ASP A 300 16.63 12.80 15.72
C ASP A 300 17.78 11.78 15.79
N VAL A 301 17.56 10.62 16.46
CA VAL A 301 18.54 9.54 16.56
C VAL A 301 18.31 8.53 15.43
N PRO A 302 19.25 8.37 14.46
CA PRO A 302 19.07 7.51 13.29
C PRO A 302 18.70 6.05 13.64
N VAL A 303 19.34 5.48 14.64
CA VAL A 303 19.07 4.09 15.06
C VAL A 303 17.64 3.93 15.59
N LEU A 304 17.12 4.92 16.33
CA LEU A 304 15.76 4.85 16.90
C LEU A 304 14.70 5.05 15.82
N SER A 305 14.92 5.95 14.87
CA SER A 305 13.99 6.13 13.73
C SER A 305 13.95 4.87 12.86
N ILE A 306 15.07 4.28 12.50
CA ILE A 306 15.14 3.02 11.74
C ILE A 306 14.46 1.88 12.51
N ALA A 307 14.74 1.74 13.82
CA ALA A 307 14.14 0.72 14.66
C ALA A 307 12.61 0.89 14.76
N ALA A 308 12.11 2.12 14.91
CA ALA A 308 10.67 2.40 14.96
C ALA A 308 9.97 1.95 13.68
N PHE A 309 10.52 2.25 12.50
CA PHE A 309 9.95 1.80 11.23
C PHE A 309 10.08 0.30 11.00
N PHE A 310 11.17 -0.33 11.45
CA PHE A 310 11.29 -1.79 11.43
C PHE A 310 10.22 -2.47 12.29
N VAL A 311 10.05 -2.00 13.55
CA VAL A 311 9.04 -2.52 14.48
C VAL A 311 7.64 -2.28 13.95
N PHE A 312 7.38 -1.11 13.37
CA PHE A 312 6.13 -0.81 12.68
C PHE A 312 5.87 -1.80 11.54
N GLY A 313 6.82 -1.96 10.62
CA GLY A 313 6.71 -2.90 9.50
C GLY A 313 6.41 -4.32 9.98
N PHE A 314 7.15 -4.81 10.97
CA PHE A 314 6.93 -6.12 11.58
C PHE A 314 5.50 -6.27 12.15
N ALA A 315 5.06 -5.27 12.91
CA ALA A 315 3.72 -5.28 13.51
C ALA A 315 2.62 -5.26 12.45
N VAL A 316 2.76 -4.46 11.40
CA VAL A 316 1.81 -4.38 10.28
C VAL A 316 1.80 -5.67 9.45
N GLY A 317 2.96 -6.31 9.26
CA GLY A 317 3.10 -7.63 8.64
C GLY A 317 2.34 -8.73 9.38
N CYS A 318 2.19 -8.61 10.71
CA CYS A 318 1.36 -9.49 11.51
C CYS A 318 -0.11 -9.05 11.56
N PHE A 319 -0.37 -7.75 11.61
CA PHE A 319 -1.70 -7.17 11.78
C PHE A 319 -2.61 -7.40 10.58
N PHE A 320 -2.20 -7.03 9.36
CA PHE A 320 -3.08 -7.08 8.18
C PHE A 320 -3.54 -8.48 7.79
N PRO A 321 -2.68 -9.53 7.77
CA PRO A 321 -3.15 -10.89 7.52
C PRO A 321 -4.14 -11.37 8.58
N THR A 322 -3.92 -10.99 9.85
CA THR A 322 -4.83 -11.33 10.95
C THR A 322 -6.18 -10.64 10.80
N ALA A 323 -6.20 -9.34 10.51
CA ALA A 323 -7.43 -8.59 10.27
C ALA A 323 -8.20 -9.16 9.06
N ALA A 324 -7.49 -9.48 7.97
CA ALA A 324 -8.10 -10.10 6.78
C ALA A 324 -8.75 -11.46 7.13
N THR A 325 -8.08 -12.29 7.93
CA THR A 325 -8.62 -13.57 8.39
C THR A 325 -9.88 -13.37 9.23
N ILE A 326 -9.91 -12.39 10.14
CA ILE A 326 -11.12 -12.09 10.93
C ILE A 326 -12.28 -11.70 10.01
N PHE A 327 -12.05 -10.84 9.01
CA PHE A 327 -13.09 -10.46 8.06
C PHE A 327 -13.59 -11.64 7.24
N GLN A 328 -12.68 -12.46 6.70
CA GLN A 328 -13.02 -13.63 5.89
C GLN A 328 -13.80 -14.71 6.67
N THR A 329 -13.55 -14.84 7.98
CA THR A 329 -14.20 -15.84 8.81
C THR A 329 -15.49 -15.35 9.47
N ARG A 330 -15.67 -14.05 9.66
CA ARG A 330 -16.81 -13.48 10.38
C ARG A 330 -17.86 -12.84 9.48
N VAL A 331 -17.49 -12.34 8.33
CA VAL A 331 -18.46 -11.81 7.35
C VAL A 331 -19.05 -13.01 6.57
N PRO A 332 -20.38 -13.10 6.40
CA PRO A 332 -21.00 -14.16 5.60
C PRO A 332 -20.49 -14.10 4.14
N LYS A 333 -20.25 -15.29 3.55
CA LYS A 333 -19.60 -15.41 2.22
C LYS A 333 -20.34 -14.67 1.11
N GLU A 334 -21.65 -14.61 1.16
CA GLU A 334 -22.52 -13.90 0.19
C GLU A 334 -22.31 -12.39 0.19
N PHE A 335 -21.71 -11.82 1.25
CA PHE A 335 -21.41 -10.39 1.37
C PHE A 335 -19.93 -10.05 1.18
N HIS A 336 -19.04 -11.03 0.98
CA HIS A 336 -17.59 -10.79 0.88
C HIS A 336 -17.25 -9.76 -0.20
N GLY A 337 -17.79 -9.89 -1.39
CA GLY A 337 -17.51 -8.94 -2.49
C GLY A 337 -17.85 -7.50 -2.13
N ARG A 338 -19.06 -7.27 -1.58
CA ARG A 338 -19.53 -5.93 -1.18
C ARG A 338 -18.74 -5.39 0.01
N PHE A 339 -18.50 -6.24 1.01
CA PHE A 339 -17.76 -5.85 2.21
C PHE A 339 -16.30 -5.46 1.89
N PHE A 340 -15.58 -6.29 1.13
CA PHE A 340 -14.18 -5.98 0.78
C PHE A 340 -14.06 -4.80 -0.17
N SER A 341 -15.02 -4.60 -1.08
CA SER A 341 -15.08 -3.40 -1.91
C SER A 341 -15.31 -2.13 -1.08
N PHE A 342 -16.26 -2.18 -0.14
CA PHE A 342 -16.51 -1.09 0.82
C PHE A 342 -15.28 -0.79 1.65
N ARG A 343 -14.64 -1.83 2.23
CA ARG A 343 -13.42 -1.70 3.02
C ARG A 343 -12.30 -1.05 2.21
N ASN A 344 -12.05 -1.52 0.99
CA ASN A 344 -10.99 -0.95 0.15
C ASN A 344 -11.24 0.54 -0.16
N MET A 345 -12.50 0.91 -0.39
CA MET A 345 -12.87 2.32 -0.56
C MET A 345 -12.63 3.11 0.73
N LEU A 346 -13.05 2.57 1.87
CA LEU A 346 -12.89 3.20 3.18
C LEU A 346 -11.40 3.41 3.51
N ASP A 347 -10.57 2.37 3.33
CA ASP A 347 -9.11 2.44 3.56
C ASP A 347 -8.47 3.54 2.69
N ARG A 348 -8.88 3.69 1.43
CA ARG A 348 -8.37 4.75 0.53
C ARG A 348 -8.79 6.14 0.98
N VAL A 349 -10.05 6.33 1.38
CA VAL A 349 -10.55 7.63 1.85
C VAL A 349 -9.85 8.02 3.15
N ILE A 350 -9.74 7.08 4.10
CA ILE A 350 -9.06 7.32 5.37
C ILE A 350 -7.58 7.64 5.14
N PHE A 351 -6.90 6.89 4.26
CA PHE A 351 -5.50 7.18 3.91
C PHE A 351 -5.31 8.62 3.43
N GLN A 352 -6.22 9.13 2.58
CA GLN A 352 -6.17 10.52 2.10
C GLN A 352 -6.39 11.53 3.23
N ILE A 353 -7.37 11.26 4.11
CA ILE A 353 -7.64 12.13 5.26
C ILE A 353 -6.41 12.17 6.18
N VAL A 354 -5.83 11.00 6.48
CA VAL A 354 -4.64 10.93 7.35
C VAL A 354 -3.44 11.61 6.71
N LEU A 355 -3.23 11.45 5.41
CA LEU A 355 -2.14 12.13 4.68
C LEU A 355 -2.25 13.66 4.82
N LEU A 356 -3.45 14.22 4.58
CA LEU A 356 -3.68 15.67 4.70
C LEU A 356 -3.58 16.14 6.15
N LEU A 357 -4.12 15.38 7.09
CA LEU A 357 -4.03 15.66 8.53
C LEU A 357 -2.58 15.64 9.01
N THR A 358 -1.79 14.68 8.55
CA THR A 358 -0.36 14.60 8.86
C THR A 358 0.37 15.85 8.38
N GLY A 359 0.18 16.25 7.10
CA GLY A 359 0.81 17.45 6.57
C GLY A 359 0.43 18.71 7.36
N PHE A 360 -0.84 18.85 7.71
CA PHE A 360 -1.33 19.95 8.54
C PHE A 360 -0.69 19.95 9.95
N LEU A 361 -0.63 18.79 10.61
CA LEU A 361 -0.06 18.69 11.96
C LEU A 361 1.46 18.89 11.95
N LEU A 362 2.16 18.45 10.93
CA LEU A 362 3.60 18.69 10.80
C LEU A 362 3.91 20.18 10.70
N ASP A 363 3.15 20.94 9.90
CA ASP A 363 3.30 22.39 9.81
C ASP A 363 2.89 23.10 11.11
N ALA A 364 1.85 22.62 11.81
CA ALA A 364 1.28 23.28 12.99
C ALA A 364 2.07 23.01 14.28
N VAL A 365 2.51 21.77 14.50
CA VAL A 365 3.07 21.33 15.79
C VAL A 365 4.39 20.55 15.67
N GLY A 366 4.83 20.26 14.45
CA GLY A 366 6.07 19.52 14.17
C GLY A 366 5.96 18.01 14.37
N LEU A 367 7.04 17.30 13.97
CA LEU A 367 7.09 15.82 13.93
C LEU A 367 6.88 15.21 15.32
N GLN A 368 7.63 15.66 16.34
CA GLN A 368 7.62 15.05 17.67
C GLN A 368 6.23 15.09 18.31
N VAL A 369 5.55 16.23 18.23
CA VAL A 369 4.20 16.38 18.81
C VAL A 369 3.17 15.57 18.01
N MET A 370 3.26 15.60 16.68
CA MET A 370 2.36 14.86 15.80
C MET A 370 2.43 13.35 16.05
N VAL A 371 3.64 12.76 16.15
CA VAL A 371 3.77 11.31 16.40
C VAL A 371 3.29 10.92 17.80
N VAL A 372 3.42 11.81 18.79
CA VAL A 372 2.85 11.59 20.13
C VAL A 372 1.33 11.59 20.07
N ILE A 373 0.71 12.56 19.38
CA ILE A 373 -0.76 12.60 19.18
C ILE A 373 -1.26 11.31 18.53
N PHE A 374 -0.66 10.90 17.41
CA PHE A 374 -1.06 9.68 16.72
C PHE A 374 -0.77 8.41 17.52
N GLY A 375 0.37 8.34 18.21
CA GLY A 375 0.72 7.22 19.07
C GLY A 375 -0.24 7.05 20.24
N ILE A 376 -0.56 8.14 20.96
CA ILE A 376 -1.55 8.13 22.05
C ILE A 376 -2.93 7.76 21.51
N LEU A 377 -3.38 8.34 20.40
CA LEU A 377 -4.65 8.00 19.77
C LEU A 377 -4.72 6.51 19.43
N SER A 378 -3.66 5.96 18.85
CA SER A 378 -3.55 4.53 18.52
C SER A 378 -3.64 3.64 19.76
N LEU A 379 -2.96 4.00 20.84
CA LEU A 379 -2.98 3.25 22.11
C LEU A 379 -4.34 3.35 22.80
N VAL A 380 -4.96 4.54 22.84
CA VAL A 380 -6.30 4.75 23.41
C VAL A 380 -7.35 3.96 22.63
N MET A 381 -7.31 3.98 21.30
CA MET A 381 -8.22 3.18 20.47
C MET A 381 -8.01 1.68 20.73
N THR A 382 -6.78 1.23 20.78
CA THR A 382 -6.45 -0.18 21.07
C THR A 382 -6.97 -0.60 22.44
N ALA A 383 -6.73 0.20 23.48
CA ALA A 383 -7.19 -0.08 24.84
C ALA A 383 -8.74 -0.07 24.94
N ALA A 384 -9.41 0.95 24.39
CA ALA A 384 -10.86 1.07 24.40
C ALA A 384 -11.54 -0.15 23.77
N PHE A 385 -11.05 -0.59 22.59
CA PHE A 385 -11.61 -1.75 21.91
C PHE A 385 -11.21 -3.08 22.55
N PHE A 386 -10.05 -3.17 23.18
CA PHE A 386 -9.68 -4.33 23.98
C PHE A 386 -10.62 -4.55 25.17
N PHE A 387 -10.92 -3.50 25.94
CA PHE A 387 -11.87 -3.60 27.06
C PHE A 387 -13.29 -3.93 26.57
N LYS A 388 -13.75 -3.30 25.48
CA LYS A 388 -15.05 -3.60 24.88
C LYS A 388 -15.13 -5.05 24.41
N PHE A 389 -14.08 -5.58 23.79
CA PHE A 389 -14.01 -6.97 23.38
C PHE A 389 -14.10 -7.94 24.56
N LYS A 390 -13.41 -7.62 25.67
CA LYS A 390 -13.46 -8.41 26.89
C LYS A 390 -14.87 -8.47 27.47
N GLN A 391 -15.58 -7.34 27.50
CA GLN A 391 -16.97 -7.28 27.93
C GLN A 391 -17.89 -8.15 27.06
N LEU A 392 -17.84 -8.00 25.74
CA LEU A 392 -18.63 -8.80 24.81
C LEU A 392 -18.40 -10.30 24.98
N ARG A 393 -17.16 -10.72 25.20
CA ARG A 393 -16.84 -12.15 25.43
C ARG A 393 -17.42 -12.67 26.75
N THR A 394 -17.40 -11.87 27.80
CA THR A 394 -17.96 -12.23 29.09
C THR A 394 -19.48 -12.35 29.02
N GLU A 395 -20.17 -11.43 28.32
CA GLU A 395 -21.63 -11.48 28.14
C GLU A 395 -22.07 -12.75 27.36
N VAL A 396 -21.33 -13.15 26.35
CA VAL A 396 -21.62 -14.39 25.59
C VAL A 396 -21.46 -15.62 26.48
N GLN A 397 -20.38 -15.68 27.28
CA GLN A 397 -20.14 -16.81 28.19
C GLN A 397 -21.18 -16.90 29.30
N ILE A 398 -21.69 -15.78 29.80
CA ILE A 398 -22.76 -15.75 30.82
C ILE A 398 -24.07 -16.24 30.20
N LYS A 399 -24.43 -15.79 28.99
CA LYS A 399 -25.64 -16.26 28.29
C LYS A 399 -25.63 -17.75 27.99
N GLU A 400 -24.49 -18.30 27.58
CA GLU A 400 -24.34 -19.75 27.38
C GLU A 400 -24.53 -20.53 28.68
N LYS A 401 -24.00 -20.04 29.83
CA LYS A 401 -24.17 -20.68 31.13
C LYS A 401 -25.60 -20.61 31.71
N ILE A 402 -26.38 -19.63 31.29
CA ILE A 402 -27.79 -19.47 31.75
C ILE A 402 -28.73 -20.32 30.89
N SER A 403 -28.31 -20.66 29.66
CA SER A 403 -29.10 -21.47 28.70
C SER A 403 -28.85 -22.98 28.80
N THR A 404 -27.85 -23.38 29.57
CA THR A 404 -27.59 -24.81 30.00
C THR A 404 -28.09 -25.03 31.40
#